data_b5af0564c9cce2a402ad0c65a8aa1e87
#
_entry.id   b5af0564c9cce2a402ad0c65a8aa1e87
#
_cell.length_a   1.000
_cell.length_b   1.000
_cell.length_c   1.000
_cell.angle_alpha   90.00
_cell.angle_beta   90.00
_cell.angle_gamma   90.00
#
_symmetry.space_group_name_H-M   'P 1'
#
loop_
_entity.id
_entity.type
_entity.pdbx_description
1 polymer ?
#
loop_
_entity_poly.entity_id
_entity_poly.type
_entity_poly.pdbx_seq_one_letter_code
_entity_poly.pdbx_strand_id
1 'polypeptide(L)'
;MEKFRNLSLLFIFSAYGCEGNQSALNATGSSAKIISDMFWWMLIGAALIWIIFISLGFYAIKHKSEADESRRKSLFVIGGGVVFPTVILSFLLYFSLTPLPKLLEPAPSGSLRLEVSGAQWWWRVRYPLENGNFVELANEIRLPVGEPVEIKLTSEDVIHSFWVPSLAGKMDMIPGNVTKLSFTPEKVGLFKGACAEYCGASHALMQLDVVVMKKEAFQEWLDWQKRPALEAKTAMAVKGKVSFKQNGCVA
;
A
#
# COMPACT_ATOMS: atom_id res chain seq x y z
N MET A 1 33.95 -1.10 26.95
CA MET A 1 33.20 -2.28 26.43
C MET A 1 31.70 -2.16 26.68
N GLU A 2 31.19 -1.59 27.76
CA GLU A 2 29.74 -1.42 28.02
C GLU A 2 29.01 -0.50 27.03
N LYS A 3 29.62 0.58 26.55
CA LYS A 3 29.00 1.49 25.55
C LYS A 3 28.68 0.80 24.22
N PHE A 4 29.48 -0.17 23.77
CA PHE A 4 29.21 -0.92 22.55
C PHE A 4 28.11 -1.98 22.71
N ARG A 5 27.97 -2.57 23.91
CA ARG A 5 26.90 -3.52 24.21
C ARG A 5 25.54 -2.87 24.17
N ASN A 6 25.41 -1.64 24.67
CA ASN A 6 24.15 -0.87 24.63
C ASN A 6 23.77 -0.42 23.20
N LEU A 7 24.74 -0.13 22.35
CA LEU A 7 24.51 0.20 20.94
C LEU A 7 24.00 -1.00 20.16
N SER A 8 24.53 -2.19 20.41
CA SER A 8 24.06 -3.45 19.78
C SER A 8 22.64 -3.82 20.20
N LEU A 9 22.26 -3.57 21.48
CA LEU A 9 20.90 -3.77 21.97
C LEU A 9 19.90 -2.78 21.32
N LEU A 10 20.27 -1.52 21.12
CA LEU A 10 19.43 -0.56 20.40
C LEU A 10 19.18 -0.98 18.93
N PHE A 11 20.17 -1.57 18.26
CA PHE A 11 20.03 -2.07 16.89
C PHE A 11 19.09 -3.29 16.80
N ILE A 12 19.11 -4.17 17.79
CA ILE A 12 18.22 -5.34 17.87
C ILE A 12 16.76 -4.91 18.09
N PHE A 13 16.51 -3.91 18.93
CA PHE A 13 15.15 -3.39 19.16
C PHE A 13 14.57 -2.64 17.96
N SER A 14 15.38 -2.01 17.11
CA SER A 14 14.90 -1.34 15.89
C SER A 14 14.49 -2.31 14.78
N ALA A 15 14.94 -3.57 14.80
CA ALA A 15 14.59 -4.57 13.80
C ALA A 15 13.16 -5.13 13.94
N TYR A 16 12.54 -5.04 15.12
CA TYR A 16 11.18 -5.53 15.37
C TYR A 16 10.06 -4.60 14.92
N GLY A 17 10.35 -3.37 14.50
CA GLY A 17 9.37 -2.37 14.09
C GLY A 17 8.82 -2.53 12.65
N CYS A 18 9.29 -3.52 11.88
CA CYS A 18 8.92 -3.70 10.48
C CYS A 18 7.73 -4.63 10.25
N GLU A 19 7.21 -5.28 11.30
CA GLU A 19 6.05 -6.16 11.22
C GLU A 19 4.76 -5.43 11.63
N GLY A 20 3.64 -5.77 10.98
CA GLY A 20 2.33 -5.22 11.29
C GLY A 20 1.35 -5.36 10.14
N ASN A 21 0.07 -5.19 10.46
CA ASN A 21 -1.03 -5.32 9.50
C ASN A 21 -1.15 -4.13 8.51
N GLN A 22 -0.34 -3.10 8.68
CA GLN A 22 -0.21 -1.94 7.78
C GLN A 22 1.22 -1.78 7.24
N SER A 23 2.12 -2.72 7.50
CA SER A 23 3.51 -2.62 7.06
C SER A 23 3.68 -3.01 5.59
N ALA A 24 4.27 -2.11 4.80
CA ALA A 24 4.67 -2.39 3.42
C ALA A 24 5.80 -3.43 3.32
N LEU A 25 6.55 -3.64 4.41
CA LEU A 25 7.62 -4.64 4.49
C LEU A 25 7.10 -6.04 4.89
N ASN A 26 5.86 -6.13 5.38
CA ASN A 26 5.16 -7.38 5.61
C ASN A 26 4.18 -7.65 4.45
N ALA A 27 4.74 -7.80 3.25
CA ALA A 27 3.98 -7.96 2.02
C ALA A 27 3.27 -9.34 1.98
N THR A 28 1.95 -9.32 1.89
CA THR A 28 1.06 -10.50 1.89
C THR A 28 0.12 -10.53 0.69
N GLY A 29 0.33 -9.64 -0.26
CA GLY A 29 -0.36 -9.63 -1.55
C GLY A 29 0.63 -9.62 -2.70
N SER A 30 0.22 -10.13 -3.86
CA SER A 30 1.09 -10.33 -5.04
C SER A 30 1.77 -9.03 -5.50
N SER A 31 1.04 -7.91 -5.55
CA SER A 31 1.59 -6.61 -5.96
C SER A 31 2.50 -6.00 -4.89
N ALA A 32 2.13 -6.14 -3.60
CA ALA A 32 2.97 -5.66 -2.49
C ALA A 32 4.33 -6.40 -2.44
N LYS A 33 4.37 -7.70 -2.74
CA LYS A 33 5.61 -8.47 -2.82
C LYS A 33 6.56 -7.94 -3.87
N ILE A 34 6.07 -7.65 -5.07
CA ILE A 34 6.88 -7.06 -6.14
C ILE A 34 7.52 -5.75 -5.68
N ILE A 35 6.73 -4.88 -5.03
CA ILE A 35 7.20 -3.58 -4.53
C ILE A 35 8.21 -3.77 -3.38
N SER A 36 7.95 -4.70 -2.47
CA SER A 36 8.86 -5.02 -1.36
C SER A 36 10.19 -5.58 -1.85
N ASP A 37 10.18 -6.47 -2.84
CA ASP A 37 11.41 -7.03 -3.43
C ASP A 37 12.23 -5.92 -4.11
N MET A 38 11.58 -5.01 -4.85
CA MET A 38 12.24 -3.84 -5.43
C MET A 38 12.89 -2.96 -4.35
N PHE A 39 12.18 -2.70 -3.25
CA PHE A 39 12.71 -1.91 -2.14
C PHE A 39 14.00 -2.53 -1.56
N TRP A 40 14.02 -3.84 -1.32
CA TRP A 40 15.20 -4.51 -0.75
C TRP A 40 16.40 -4.47 -1.69
N TRP A 41 16.21 -4.69 -2.99
CA TRP A 41 17.29 -4.56 -3.98
C TRP A 41 17.82 -3.13 -4.06
N MET A 42 16.95 -2.14 -4.05
CA MET A 42 17.36 -0.74 -4.05
C MET A 42 18.09 -0.36 -2.76
N LEU A 43 17.63 -0.86 -1.60
CA LEU A 43 18.27 -0.63 -0.31
C LEU A 43 19.69 -1.22 -0.26
N ILE A 44 19.87 -2.45 -0.75
CA ILE A 44 21.19 -3.09 -0.84
C ILE A 44 22.12 -2.26 -1.74
N GLY A 45 21.65 -1.87 -2.93
CA GLY A 45 22.41 -1.02 -3.84
C GLY A 45 22.80 0.32 -3.23
N ALA A 46 21.85 0.99 -2.56
CA ALA A 46 22.10 2.25 -1.88
C ALA A 46 23.12 2.10 -0.74
N ALA A 47 23.01 1.03 0.06
CA ALA A 47 23.97 0.75 1.14
C ALA A 47 25.40 0.51 0.60
N LEU A 48 25.55 -0.24 -0.50
CA LEU A 48 26.84 -0.45 -1.14
C LEU A 48 27.45 0.86 -1.64
N ILE A 49 26.67 1.68 -2.33
CA ILE A 49 27.11 2.99 -2.83
C ILE A 49 27.52 3.87 -1.63
N TRP A 50 26.73 3.91 -0.57
CA TRP A 50 27.01 4.66 0.63
C TRP A 50 28.34 4.24 1.29
N ILE A 51 28.56 2.92 1.45
CA ILE A 51 29.81 2.37 2.00
C ILE A 51 31.02 2.78 1.14
N ILE A 52 30.89 2.70 -0.20
CA ILE A 52 31.96 3.09 -1.12
C ILE A 52 32.30 4.57 -0.92
N PHE A 53 31.30 5.47 -0.92
CA PHE A 53 31.55 6.90 -0.77
C PHE A 53 32.14 7.27 0.59
N ILE A 54 31.64 6.68 1.67
CA ILE A 54 32.20 6.89 3.01
C ILE A 54 33.65 6.38 3.09
N SER A 55 33.94 5.21 2.51
CA SER A 55 35.30 4.66 2.48
C SER A 55 36.26 5.53 1.67
N LEU A 56 35.83 6.03 0.51
CA LEU A 56 36.60 6.98 -0.29
C LEU A 56 36.83 8.29 0.45
N GLY A 57 35.86 8.80 1.19
CA GLY A 57 36.00 9.98 2.03
C GLY A 57 37.05 9.77 3.12
N PHE A 58 37.00 8.66 3.85
CA PHE A 58 38.05 8.34 4.86
C PHE A 58 39.43 8.15 4.23
N TYR A 59 39.49 7.51 3.05
CA TYR A 59 40.72 7.34 2.30
C TYR A 59 41.34 8.72 1.93
N ALA A 60 40.53 9.64 1.38
CA ALA A 60 40.96 10.96 0.98
C ALA A 60 41.45 11.82 2.16
N ILE A 61 40.84 11.69 3.34
CA ILE A 61 41.29 12.39 4.56
C ILE A 61 42.67 11.89 5.01
N LYS A 62 42.92 10.56 4.90
CA LYS A 62 44.18 9.96 5.36
C LYS A 62 45.35 10.12 4.38
N HIS A 63 45.07 10.23 3.08
CA HIS A 63 46.08 10.23 2.03
C HIS A 63 46.14 11.59 1.34
N LYS A 64 47.10 12.42 1.71
CA LYS A 64 47.43 13.63 0.95
C LYS A 64 48.11 13.24 -0.36
N SER A 65 47.54 13.65 -1.49
CA SER A 65 48.12 13.37 -2.80
C SER A 65 48.77 14.59 -3.37
N GLU A 66 50.04 14.49 -3.75
CA GLU A 66 50.83 15.54 -4.45
C GLU A 66 50.80 15.34 -5.98
N ALA A 67 49.94 14.44 -6.52
CA ALA A 67 49.93 14.08 -7.92
C ALA A 67 49.18 15.11 -8.78
N ASP A 68 49.53 15.14 -10.09
CA ASP A 68 49.00 16.00 -11.16
C ASP A 68 47.48 16.24 -11.05
N GLU A 69 47.18 17.44 -10.61
CA GLU A 69 45.84 17.84 -10.08
C GLU A 69 44.81 17.98 -11.18
N SER A 70 45.17 18.28 -12.42
CA SER A 70 44.26 18.61 -13.51
C SER A 70 43.54 17.38 -14.05
N ARG A 71 44.23 16.31 -14.38
CA ARG A 71 43.67 15.08 -14.94
C ARG A 71 42.83 14.33 -13.94
N ARG A 72 43.24 14.32 -12.68
CA ARG A 72 42.51 13.70 -11.58
C ARG A 72 41.20 14.42 -11.28
N LYS A 73 41.22 15.74 -11.26
CA LYS A 73 40.01 16.57 -11.07
C LYS A 73 39.00 16.31 -12.16
N SER A 74 39.44 16.28 -13.42
CA SER A 74 38.56 15.99 -14.55
C SER A 74 37.94 14.58 -14.48
N LEU A 75 38.74 13.56 -14.11
CA LEU A 75 38.24 12.20 -13.96
C LEU A 75 37.21 12.08 -12.82
N PHE A 76 37.46 12.75 -11.70
CA PHE A 76 36.50 12.76 -10.58
C PHE A 76 35.21 13.52 -10.91
N VAL A 77 35.28 14.63 -11.57
CA VAL A 77 34.11 15.44 -11.94
C VAL A 77 33.30 14.76 -13.02
N ILE A 78 33.92 14.31 -14.08
CA ILE A 78 33.20 13.68 -15.20
C ILE A 78 32.84 12.24 -14.86
N GLY A 79 33.77 11.44 -14.37
CA GLY A 79 33.55 10.03 -14.04
C GLY A 79 32.58 9.86 -12.85
N GLY A 80 32.86 10.52 -11.74
CA GLY A 80 32.08 10.43 -10.52
C GLY A 80 30.82 11.30 -10.49
N GLY A 81 30.87 12.49 -11.14
CA GLY A 81 29.74 13.44 -11.10
C GLY A 81 28.79 13.35 -12.27
N VAL A 82 29.19 12.78 -13.41
CA VAL A 82 28.34 12.66 -14.61
C VAL A 82 28.13 11.22 -15.00
N VAL A 83 29.21 10.47 -15.28
CA VAL A 83 29.08 9.11 -15.83
C VAL A 83 28.47 8.16 -14.81
N PHE A 84 29.00 8.12 -13.60
CA PHE A 84 28.50 7.23 -12.53
C PHE A 84 27.01 7.46 -12.20
N PRO A 85 26.54 8.69 -11.88
CA PRO A 85 25.12 8.91 -11.63
C PRO A 85 24.23 8.59 -12.83
N THR A 86 24.67 8.92 -14.06
CA THR A 86 23.89 8.62 -15.26
C THR A 86 23.70 7.11 -15.46
N VAL A 87 24.76 6.32 -15.27
CA VAL A 87 24.68 4.85 -15.38
C VAL A 87 23.76 4.29 -14.29
N ILE A 88 23.92 4.72 -13.04
CA ILE A 88 23.07 4.26 -11.92
C ILE A 88 21.60 4.63 -12.16
N LEU A 89 21.31 5.87 -12.54
CA LEU A 89 19.95 6.33 -12.80
C LEU A 89 19.30 5.61 -14.00
N SER A 90 20.08 5.36 -15.06
CA SER A 90 19.59 4.59 -16.22
C SER A 90 19.26 3.14 -15.83
N PHE A 91 20.11 2.51 -15.01
CA PHE A 91 19.84 1.19 -14.47
C PHE A 91 18.61 1.18 -13.57
N LEU A 92 18.47 2.13 -12.64
CA LEU A 92 17.30 2.25 -11.77
C LEU A 92 16.01 2.50 -12.56
N LEU A 93 16.07 3.33 -13.61
CA LEU A 93 14.93 3.55 -14.49
C LEU A 93 14.49 2.25 -15.16
N TYR A 94 15.41 1.52 -15.78
CA TYR A 94 15.12 0.22 -16.38
C TYR A 94 14.55 -0.77 -15.37
N PHE A 95 15.20 -0.88 -14.20
CA PHE A 95 14.79 -1.78 -13.11
C PHE A 95 13.39 -1.46 -12.58
N SER A 96 13.05 -0.18 -12.42
CA SER A 96 11.74 0.25 -11.91
C SER A 96 10.61 0.12 -12.94
N LEU A 97 10.90 0.23 -14.23
CA LEU A 97 9.91 0.07 -15.30
C LEU A 97 9.60 -1.40 -15.63
N THR A 98 10.53 -2.31 -15.38
CA THR A 98 10.38 -3.74 -15.70
C THR A 98 9.14 -4.41 -15.09
N PRO A 99 8.80 -4.23 -13.79
CA PRO A 99 7.61 -4.86 -13.19
C PRO A 99 6.30 -4.10 -13.46
N LEU A 100 6.35 -2.91 -14.05
CA LEU A 100 5.18 -2.07 -14.26
C LEU A 100 4.05 -2.74 -15.06
N PRO A 101 4.32 -3.45 -16.18
CA PRO A 101 3.27 -4.15 -16.90
C PRO A 101 2.50 -5.14 -16.01
N LYS A 102 3.20 -5.89 -15.16
CA LYS A 102 2.60 -6.86 -14.23
C LYS A 102 1.80 -6.18 -13.11
N LEU A 103 2.24 -5.02 -12.63
CA LEU A 103 1.53 -4.26 -11.59
C LEU A 103 0.25 -3.59 -12.13
N LEU A 104 0.20 -3.31 -13.44
CA LEU A 104 -0.94 -2.68 -14.11
C LEU A 104 -1.84 -3.69 -14.84
N GLU A 105 -1.51 -4.98 -14.79
CA GLU A 105 -2.28 -6.02 -15.45
C GLU A 105 -3.68 -6.13 -14.86
N PRO A 106 -4.75 -6.08 -15.67
CA PRO A 106 -6.10 -6.31 -15.20
C PRO A 106 -6.26 -7.72 -14.62
N ALA A 107 -7.09 -7.87 -13.61
CA ALA A 107 -7.39 -9.20 -13.08
C ALA A 107 -8.06 -10.08 -14.17
N PRO A 108 -7.78 -11.39 -14.19
CA PRO A 108 -8.38 -12.33 -15.13
C PRO A 108 -9.92 -12.27 -15.16
N SER A 109 -10.52 -12.74 -16.24
CA SER A 109 -11.99 -12.91 -16.31
C SER A 109 -12.47 -13.88 -15.23
N GLY A 110 -13.57 -13.54 -14.55
CA GLY A 110 -14.10 -14.32 -13.42
C GLY A 110 -13.50 -13.96 -12.05
N SER A 111 -12.53 -13.04 -11.99
CA SER A 111 -12.03 -12.52 -10.71
C SER A 111 -13.09 -11.75 -9.93
N LEU A 112 -12.94 -11.71 -8.61
CA LEU A 112 -13.77 -10.86 -7.76
C LEU A 112 -13.56 -9.39 -8.15
N ARG A 113 -14.66 -8.72 -8.48
CA ARG A 113 -14.68 -7.28 -8.79
C ARG A 113 -15.50 -6.55 -7.76
N LEU A 114 -14.93 -5.49 -7.22
CA LEU A 114 -15.63 -4.57 -6.31
C LEU A 114 -15.35 -3.13 -6.67
N GLU A 115 -16.23 -2.24 -6.23
CA GLU A 115 -16.09 -0.81 -6.41
C GLU A 115 -15.80 -0.16 -5.05
N VAL A 116 -14.83 0.75 -5.02
CA VAL A 116 -14.54 1.56 -3.85
C VAL A 116 -14.60 3.01 -4.24
N SER A 117 -15.41 3.78 -3.53
CA SER A 117 -15.53 5.22 -3.70
C SER A 117 -15.01 5.93 -2.45
N GLY A 118 -14.10 6.89 -2.63
CA GLY A 118 -13.64 7.79 -1.58
C GLY A 118 -14.57 8.97 -1.45
N ALA A 119 -15.01 9.26 -0.24
CA ALA A 119 -15.72 10.47 0.12
C ALA A 119 -15.13 11.01 1.43
N GLN A 120 -15.16 12.33 1.66
CA GLN A 120 -14.59 12.95 2.86
C GLN A 120 -15.39 12.55 4.11
N TRP A 121 -14.87 11.71 5.01
CA TRP A 121 -13.56 11.05 5.11
C TRP A 121 -13.75 9.56 5.39
N TRP A 122 -14.39 8.86 4.49
CA TRP A 122 -14.72 7.44 4.58
C TRP A 122 -14.66 6.74 3.22
N TRP A 123 -14.72 5.39 3.23
CA TRP A 123 -14.69 4.54 2.06
C TRP A 123 -16.03 3.84 1.89
N ARG A 124 -16.70 4.07 0.77
CA ARG A 124 -17.86 3.29 0.35
C ARG A 124 -17.36 2.10 -0.47
N VAL A 125 -17.75 0.89 -0.06
CA VAL A 125 -17.33 -0.36 -0.71
C VAL A 125 -18.56 -1.07 -1.24
N ARG A 126 -18.57 -1.44 -2.51
CA ARG A 126 -19.68 -2.10 -3.17
C ARG A 126 -19.24 -3.39 -3.83
N TYR A 127 -19.98 -4.48 -3.56
CA TYR A 127 -19.85 -5.76 -4.24
C TYR A 127 -21.01 -5.88 -5.21
N PRO A 128 -20.80 -5.79 -6.55
CA PRO A 128 -21.85 -5.94 -7.53
C PRO A 128 -22.44 -7.36 -7.49
N LEU A 129 -23.76 -7.45 -7.57
CA LEU A 129 -24.49 -8.71 -7.65
C LEU A 129 -25.06 -8.92 -9.06
N GLU A 130 -25.31 -10.17 -9.43
CA GLU A 130 -25.82 -10.55 -10.77
C GLU A 130 -27.16 -9.86 -11.13
N ASN A 131 -27.98 -9.54 -10.13
CA ASN A 131 -29.26 -8.87 -10.30
C ASN A 131 -29.17 -7.33 -10.44
N GLY A 132 -27.97 -6.78 -10.56
CA GLY A 132 -27.72 -5.34 -10.64
C GLY A 132 -27.73 -4.59 -9.30
N ASN A 133 -28.00 -5.28 -8.20
CA ASN A 133 -27.91 -4.73 -6.86
C ASN A 133 -26.46 -4.78 -6.34
N PHE A 134 -26.22 -4.21 -5.15
CA PHE A 134 -24.93 -4.21 -4.47
C PHE A 134 -25.08 -4.67 -3.03
N VAL A 135 -24.07 -5.37 -2.52
CA VAL A 135 -23.78 -5.39 -1.10
C VAL A 135 -22.87 -4.19 -0.82
N GLU A 136 -23.30 -3.29 0.05
CA GLU A 136 -22.60 -2.05 0.36
C GLU A 136 -22.08 -2.08 1.80
N LEU A 137 -20.81 -1.68 1.99
CA LEU A 137 -20.14 -1.56 3.28
C LEU A 137 -19.48 -0.19 3.40
N ALA A 138 -19.21 0.21 4.64
CA ALA A 138 -18.47 1.42 4.98
C ALA A 138 -17.15 1.06 5.67
N ASN A 139 -16.01 1.56 5.16
CA ASN A 139 -14.68 1.40 5.74
C ASN A 139 -14.21 -0.04 5.97
N GLU A 140 -14.82 -1.02 5.31
CA GLU A 140 -14.45 -2.43 5.41
C GLU A 140 -14.49 -3.12 4.04
N ILE A 141 -13.44 -3.88 3.73
CA ILE A 141 -13.37 -4.79 2.57
C ILE A 141 -13.14 -6.21 3.09
N ARG A 142 -13.83 -7.20 2.51
CA ARG A 142 -13.57 -8.62 2.72
C ARG A 142 -13.16 -9.29 1.41
N LEU A 143 -12.09 -10.07 1.47
CA LEU A 143 -11.49 -10.69 0.29
C LEU A 143 -11.25 -12.19 0.51
N PRO A 144 -11.42 -13.03 -0.50
CA PRO A 144 -11.01 -14.43 -0.45
C PRO A 144 -9.48 -14.53 -0.65
N VAL A 145 -8.81 -15.32 0.18
CA VAL A 145 -7.39 -15.61 0.04
C VAL A 145 -7.11 -16.44 -1.23
N GLY A 146 -6.03 -16.14 -1.93
CA GLY A 146 -5.58 -16.86 -3.13
C GLY A 146 -6.35 -16.55 -4.41
N GLU A 147 -7.37 -15.71 -4.36
CA GLU A 147 -8.17 -15.35 -5.54
C GLU A 147 -7.77 -13.95 -6.05
N PRO A 148 -7.58 -13.76 -7.37
CA PRO A 148 -7.36 -12.44 -7.94
C PRO A 148 -8.55 -11.51 -7.70
N VAL A 149 -8.26 -10.26 -7.38
CA VAL A 149 -9.26 -9.21 -7.10
C VAL A 149 -8.96 -8.00 -7.98
N GLU A 150 -10.00 -7.40 -8.56
CA GLU A 150 -9.94 -6.08 -9.21
C GLU A 150 -10.82 -5.10 -8.45
N ILE A 151 -10.23 -4.01 -7.99
CA ILE A 151 -10.94 -2.91 -7.34
C ILE A 151 -11.05 -1.75 -8.31
N LYS A 152 -12.28 -1.37 -8.66
CA LYS A 152 -12.58 -0.14 -9.38
C LYS A 152 -12.64 1.00 -8.38
N LEU A 153 -11.87 2.04 -8.60
CA LEU A 153 -11.65 3.15 -7.69
C LEU A 153 -12.19 4.45 -8.27
N THR A 154 -12.99 5.17 -7.49
CA THR A 154 -13.57 6.47 -7.85
C THR A 154 -13.57 7.42 -6.66
N SER A 155 -13.64 8.72 -6.90
CA SER A 155 -13.83 9.73 -5.86
C SER A 155 -15.13 10.48 -6.07
N GLU A 156 -15.84 10.79 -4.98
CA GLU A 156 -17.10 11.56 -4.97
C GLU A 156 -16.86 13.07 -4.81
N ASP A 157 -15.69 13.48 -4.32
CA ASP A 157 -15.43 14.88 -3.95
C ASP A 157 -14.03 15.36 -4.34
N VAL A 158 -13.01 15.10 -3.52
CA VAL A 158 -11.61 15.51 -3.73
C VAL A 158 -10.74 14.31 -4.14
N ILE A 159 -9.47 14.55 -4.45
CA ILE A 159 -8.53 13.45 -4.69
C ILE A 159 -8.30 12.70 -3.38
N HIS A 160 -8.43 11.37 -3.44
CA HIS A 160 -8.00 10.41 -2.42
C HIS A 160 -6.97 9.46 -3.03
N SER A 161 -6.33 8.64 -2.23
CA SER A 161 -5.49 7.56 -2.72
C SER A 161 -5.74 6.30 -1.90
N PHE A 162 -6.18 5.24 -2.56
CA PHE A 162 -6.43 3.96 -1.92
C PHE A 162 -5.11 3.21 -1.71
N TRP A 163 -4.84 2.83 -0.47
CA TRP A 163 -3.61 2.12 -0.15
C TRP A 163 -3.80 1.13 1.01
N VAL A 164 -3.51 -0.13 0.74
CA VAL A 164 -3.38 -1.20 1.73
C VAL A 164 -1.95 -1.73 1.63
N PRO A 165 -1.00 -1.19 2.39
CA PRO A 165 0.45 -1.38 2.17
C PRO A 165 0.89 -2.85 2.12
N SER A 166 0.28 -3.71 2.93
CA SER A 166 0.61 -5.14 2.97
C SER A 166 0.07 -5.93 1.78
N LEU A 167 -0.89 -5.41 1.01
CA LEU A 167 -1.56 -6.14 -0.08
C LEU A 167 -1.18 -5.63 -1.46
N ALA A 168 -1.08 -4.31 -1.65
CA ALA A 168 -0.82 -3.70 -2.96
C ALA A 168 -0.13 -2.34 -2.84
N GLY A 169 0.29 -1.79 -3.98
CA GLY A 169 0.67 -0.39 -4.11
C GLY A 169 -0.51 0.55 -3.92
N LYS A 170 -0.25 1.86 -3.83
CA LYS A 170 -1.30 2.87 -3.79
C LYS A 170 -1.83 3.18 -5.20
N MET A 171 -3.09 3.60 -5.25
CA MET A 171 -3.74 4.04 -6.49
C MET A 171 -4.57 5.29 -6.22
N ASP A 172 -4.29 6.35 -6.96
CA ASP A 172 -4.98 7.63 -6.81
C ASP A 172 -6.41 7.56 -7.37
N MET A 173 -7.31 8.22 -6.66
CA MET A 173 -8.75 8.30 -6.95
C MET A 173 -9.09 9.75 -7.26
N ILE A 174 -9.11 10.07 -8.55
CA ILE A 174 -9.29 11.44 -9.06
C ILE A 174 -10.76 11.64 -9.42
N PRO A 175 -11.43 12.71 -8.93
CA PRO A 175 -12.81 13.00 -9.29
C PRO A 175 -13.04 13.00 -10.81
N GLY A 176 -14.11 12.35 -11.25
CA GLY A 176 -14.43 12.21 -12.67
C GLY A 176 -13.66 11.15 -13.43
N ASN A 177 -12.66 10.51 -12.81
CA ASN A 177 -11.88 9.42 -13.40
C ASN A 177 -12.14 8.10 -12.69
N VAL A 178 -11.93 7.01 -13.42
CA VAL A 178 -12.00 5.64 -12.90
C VAL A 178 -10.61 5.03 -13.01
N THR A 179 -10.03 4.66 -11.88
CA THR A 179 -8.78 3.90 -11.82
C THR A 179 -9.04 2.46 -11.37
N LYS A 180 -8.09 1.57 -11.58
CA LYS A 180 -8.22 0.15 -11.22
C LYS A 180 -6.96 -0.33 -10.53
N LEU A 181 -7.15 -1.18 -9.53
CA LEU A 181 -6.08 -1.83 -8.81
C LEU A 181 -6.36 -3.33 -8.77
N SER A 182 -5.39 -4.14 -9.23
CA SER A 182 -5.51 -5.60 -9.26
C SER A 182 -4.41 -6.24 -8.42
N PHE A 183 -4.76 -7.22 -7.60
CA PHE A 183 -3.82 -8.00 -6.80
C PHE A 183 -4.46 -9.30 -6.32
N THR A 184 -3.63 -10.22 -5.82
CA THR A 184 -4.09 -11.45 -5.16
C THR A 184 -3.66 -11.41 -3.69
N PRO A 185 -4.60 -11.41 -2.72
CA PRO A 185 -4.25 -11.56 -1.31
C PRO A 185 -3.77 -12.99 -1.03
N GLU A 186 -2.58 -13.15 -0.45
CA GLU A 186 -1.96 -14.48 -0.30
C GLU A 186 -1.99 -15.03 1.14
N LYS A 187 -2.44 -14.23 2.11
CA LYS A 187 -2.48 -14.63 3.51
C LYS A 187 -3.79 -14.19 4.17
N VAL A 188 -4.43 -15.11 4.88
CA VAL A 188 -5.57 -14.80 5.76
C VAL A 188 -5.14 -13.86 6.89
N GLY A 189 -5.93 -12.84 7.18
CA GLY A 189 -5.65 -11.89 8.25
C GLY A 189 -6.47 -10.63 8.16
N LEU A 190 -6.25 -9.74 9.14
CA LEU A 190 -6.79 -8.39 9.17
C LEU A 190 -5.68 -7.42 8.77
N PHE A 191 -5.91 -6.64 7.74
CA PHE A 191 -4.98 -5.63 7.22
C PHE A 191 -5.62 -4.24 7.35
N LYS A 192 -4.78 -3.22 7.44
CA LYS A 192 -5.20 -1.83 7.53
C LYS A 192 -4.83 -1.09 6.24
N GLY A 193 -5.80 -0.36 5.72
CA GLY A 193 -5.60 0.62 4.66
C GLY A 193 -5.76 2.05 5.17
N ALA A 194 -5.27 3.00 4.40
CA ALA A 194 -5.38 4.42 4.68
C ALA A 194 -5.53 5.21 3.40
N CYS A 195 -6.05 6.42 3.50
CA CYS A 195 -5.94 7.40 2.44
C CYS A 195 -4.49 7.88 2.34
N ALA A 196 -3.89 7.78 1.16
CA ALA A 196 -2.49 8.12 0.91
C ALA A 196 -2.33 9.42 0.09
N GLU A 197 -3.39 10.23 -0.02
CA GLU A 197 -3.37 11.56 -0.61
C GLU A 197 -4.14 12.54 0.30
N TYR A 198 -3.57 13.72 0.56
CA TYR A 198 -4.20 14.68 1.46
C TYR A 198 -5.58 15.12 0.95
N CYS A 199 -6.62 14.79 1.71
CA CYS A 199 -8.01 14.99 1.34
C CYS A 199 -8.79 15.93 2.30
N GLY A 200 -8.10 16.67 3.17
CA GLY A 200 -8.73 17.65 4.07
C GLY A 200 -8.55 17.33 5.56
N ALA A 201 -9.40 17.92 6.41
CA ALA A 201 -9.21 17.99 7.86
C ALA A 201 -9.08 16.64 8.56
N SER A 202 -9.87 15.63 8.17
CA SER A 202 -9.83 14.30 8.78
C SER A 202 -9.07 13.25 7.95
N HIS A 203 -8.18 13.70 7.04
CA HIS A 203 -7.36 12.81 6.21
C HIS A 203 -6.65 11.69 7.02
N ALA A 204 -6.05 12.02 8.15
CA ALA A 204 -5.34 11.06 8.99
C ALA A 204 -6.26 10.00 9.64
N LEU A 205 -7.56 10.24 9.70
CA LEU A 205 -8.57 9.34 10.26
C LEU A 205 -9.27 8.49 9.19
N MET A 206 -9.05 8.77 7.89
CA MET A 206 -9.65 8.05 6.79
C MET A 206 -8.95 6.71 6.57
N GLN A 207 -9.32 5.75 7.42
CA GLN A 207 -8.77 4.39 7.46
C GLN A 207 -9.76 3.36 6.91
N LEU A 208 -9.25 2.18 6.59
CA LEU A 208 -9.98 1.06 6.01
C LEU A 208 -9.52 -0.24 6.65
N ASP A 209 -10.45 -1.11 7.00
CA ASP A 209 -10.20 -2.49 7.39
C ASP A 209 -10.33 -3.43 6.20
N VAL A 210 -9.32 -4.30 6.00
CA VAL A 210 -9.35 -5.32 4.95
C VAL A 210 -9.20 -6.69 5.60
N VAL A 211 -10.28 -7.47 5.58
CA VAL A 211 -10.33 -8.83 6.13
C VAL A 211 -10.12 -9.82 5.01
N VAL A 212 -8.98 -10.48 4.98
CA VAL A 212 -8.72 -11.59 4.06
C VAL A 212 -9.09 -12.88 4.77
N MET A 213 -9.97 -13.68 4.17
CA MET A 213 -10.52 -14.91 4.74
C MET A 213 -10.47 -16.06 3.75
N LYS A 214 -10.74 -17.29 4.21
CA LYS A 214 -10.88 -18.44 3.32
C LYS A 214 -12.04 -18.25 2.34
N LYS A 215 -11.93 -18.81 1.15
CA LYS A 215 -12.92 -18.67 0.08
C LYS A 215 -14.34 -19.07 0.52
N GLU A 216 -14.47 -20.16 1.25
CA GLU A 216 -15.75 -20.67 1.75
C GLU A 216 -16.38 -19.68 2.73
N ALA A 217 -15.59 -19.17 3.69
CA ALA A 217 -16.04 -18.18 4.67
C ALA A 217 -16.42 -16.85 4.01
N PHE A 218 -15.71 -16.45 2.95
CA PHE A 218 -16.07 -15.28 2.16
C PHE A 218 -17.42 -15.46 1.46
N GLN A 219 -17.68 -16.63 0.86
CA GLN A 219 -18.93 -16.91 0.20
C GLN A 219 -20.11 -16.94 1.18
N GLU A 220 -19.95 -17.60 2.33
CA GLU A 220 -20.96 -17.63 3.39
C GLU A 220 -21.27 -16.22 3.90
N TRP A 221 -20.23 -15.39 4.10
CA TRP A 221 -20.40 -14.01 4.48
C TRP A 221 -21.15 -13.19 3.41
N LEU A 222 -20.78 -13.33 2.14
CA LEU A 222 -21.42 -12.60 1.04
C LEU A 222 -22.89 -13.00 0.91
N ASP A 223 -23.20 -14.29 1.05
CA ASP A 223 -24.58 -14.79 0.99
C ASP A 223 -25.40 -14.33 2.19
N TRP A 224 -24.77 -14.16 3.35
CA TRP A 224 -25.43 -13.56 4.51
C TRP A 224 -25.73 -12.08 4.30
N GLN A 225 -24.80 -11.31 3.69
CA GLN A 225 -24.99 -9.88 3.39
C GLN A 225 -26.10 -9.62 2.36
N LYS A 226 -26.41 -10.57 1.48
CA LYS A 226 -27.51 -10.46 0.52
C LYS A 226 -28.90 -10.55 1.16
N ARG A 227 -28.97 -11.00 2.42
CA ARG A 227 -30.27 -11.17 3.10
C ARG A 227 -30.82 -9.81 3.51
N PRO A 228 -32.15 -9.62 3.44
CA PRO A 228 -32.76 -8.42 3.93
C PRO A 228 -32.52 -8.25 5.44
N ALA A 229 -32.45 -7.01 5.89
CA ALA A 229 -32.32 -6.71 7.31
C ALA A 229 -33.48 -7.35 8.09
N LEU A 230 -33.15 -7.88 9.27
CA LEU A 230 -34.17 -8.45 10.15
C LEU A 230 -35.14 -7.35 10.60
N GLU A 231 -36.44 -7.68 10.60
CA GLU A 231 -37.44 -6.76 11.11
C GLU A 231 -37.31 -6.58 12.65
N ALA A 232 -37.55 -5.36 13.09
CA ALA A 232 -37.60 -5.04 14.50
C ALA A 232 -38.84 -5.68 15.14
N LYS A 233 -38.67 -6.77 15.91
CA LYS A 233 -39.79 -7.54 16.49
C LYS A 233 -40.10 -7.15 17.95
N THR A 234 -39.16 -6.64 18.71
CA THR A 234 -39.40 -6.23 20.11
C THR A 234 -39.81 -4.76 20.16
N ALA A 235 -40.61 -4.38 21.18
CA ALA A 235 -41.04 -2.99 21.38
C ALA A 235 -39.84 -2.02 21.45
N MET A 236 -38.75 -2.44 22.11
CA MET A 236 -37.50 -1.66 22.19
C MET A 236 -36.83 -1.50 20.81
N ALA A 237 -36.75 -2.57 20.01
CA ALA A 237 -36.16 -2.52 18.68
C ALA A 237 -37.00 -1.66 17.71
N VAL A 238 -38.34 -1.73 17.80
CA VAL A 238 -39.24 -0.85 17.02
C VAL A 238 -39.03 0.62 17.39
N LYS A 239 -38.97 0.94 18.69
CA LYS A 239 -38.69 2.30 19.17
C LYS A 239 -37.30 2.77 18.73
N GLY A 240 -36.29 1.89 18.81
CA GLY A 240 -34.93 2.18 18.33
C GLY A 240 -34.87 2.47 16.83
N LYS A 241 -35.61 1.69 16.00
CA LYS A 241 -35.71 1.92 14.54
C LYS A 241 -36.34 3.30 14.23
N VAL A 242 -37.37 3.69 14.98
CA VAL A 242 -37.99 5.03 14.81
C VAL A 242 -36.99 6.12 15.19
N SER A 243 -36.36 6.00 16.37
CA SER A 243 -35.36 6.97 16.85
C SER A 243 -34.18 7.07 15.89
N PHE A 244 -33.66 5.97 15.36
CA PHE A 244 -32.58 5.95 14.36
C PHE A 244 -32.91 6.77 13.12
N LYS A 245 -34.13 6.59 12.59
CA LYS A 245 -34.61 7.35 11.45
C LYS A 245 -34.80 8.84 11.75
N GLN A 246 -35.41 9.16 12.90
CA GLN A 246 -35.73 10.53 13.29
C GLN A 246 -34.48 11.38 13.57
N ASN A 247 -33.40 10.76 14.02
CA ASN A 247 -32.14 11.45 14.33
C ASN A 247 -31.16 11.50 13.13
N GLY A 248 -31.61 11.24 11.93
CA GLY A 248 -30.81 11.39 10.71
C GLY A 248 -29.69 10.37 10.57
N CYS A 249 -29.74 9.24 11.27
CA CYS A 249 -28.76 8.15 11.13
C CYS A 249 -29.00 7.28 9.86
N VAL A 250 -29.93 7.67 9.02
CA VAL A 250 -30.17 7.06 7.69
C VAL A 250 -29.68 8.06 6.66
N ALA A 251 -28.51 7.76 6.08
CA ALA A 251 -27.97 8.49 4.94
C ALA A 251 -28.36 7.78 3.64
#